data_c816593669b3e7a7b09f08d448ceed2f
#
_entry.id   c816593669b3e7a7b09f08d448ceed2f
#
_cell.length_a   1.000
_cell.length_b   1.000
_cell.length_c   1.000
_cell.angle_alpha   90.00
_cell.angle_beta   90.00
_cell.angle_gamma   90.00
#
_symmetry.space_group_name_H-M   'P 1'
#
loop_
_entity.id
_entity.type
_entity.pdbx_description
1 polymer ?
#
loop_
_entity_poly.entity_id
_entity_poly.type
_entity_poly.pdbx_seq_one_letter_code
_entity_poly.pdbx_strand_id
1 'polypeptide(L)'
;MRVLMRPAAAILLLAAGVLLVPAANAQVQSPPGLSEQPPNISDQKLDAAAAAIERVASLKQDYRQRIAAAAPSDKERIAIEAINALAKAVTDQGLSLKEYDSILEVAQNDPEVRGKIRQRIRPSAKPLE
;
A
#
# COMPACT_ATOMS: atom_id res chain seq x y z
N MET A 1 -30.94 -6.18 39.90
CA MET A 1 -31.30 -7.05 41.03
C MET A 1 -30.57 -8.36 40.91
N ARG A 2 -29.68 -8.57 41.82
CA ARG A 2 -29.32 -9.80 42.53
C ARG A 2 -28.89 -10.98 41.60
N VAL A 3 -27.81 -11.56 41.78
CA VAL A 3 -26.98 -12.02 42.87
C VAL A 3 -26.32 -13.29 42.41
N LEU A 4 -24.98 -13.27 42.44
CA LEU A 4 -24.15 -14.22 43.18
C LEU A 4 -24.34 -15.72 42.86
N MET A 5 -23.28 -16.37 42.40
CA MET A 5 -22.52 -17.23 43.30
C MET A 5 -21.35 -17.90 42.57
N ARG A 6 -20.17 -17.70 43.10
CA ARG A 6 -19.03 -18.62 43.05
C ARG A 6 -19.31 -19.75 44.07
N PRO A 7 -18.73 -20.96 43.93
CA PRO A 7 -17.44 -21.30 44.48
C PRO A 7 -16.65 -22.22 43.54
N ALA A 8 -15.37 -22.17 43.43
CA ALA A 8 -14.28 -22.57 44.32
C ALA A 8 -14.00 -24.08 44.38
N ALA A 9 -12.72 -24.37 44.16
CA ALA A 9 -11.90 -25.48 44.64
C ALA A 9 -12.00 -26.77 43.81
N ALA A 10 -10.98 -27.49 43.52
CA ALA A 10 -9.72 -27.86 44.14
C ALA A 10 -8.88 -28.63 43.11
N ILE A 11 -7.59 -28.37 42.99
CA ILE A 11 -6.45 -29.14 43.52
C ILE A 11 -6.39 -30.60 43.08
N LEU A 12 -5.30 -30.96 42.36
CA LEU A 12 -4.34 -32.06 42.57
C LEU A 12 -3.51 -32.20 41.31
N LEU A 13 -2.26 -31.81 41.30
CA LEU A 13 -1.02 -32.43 41.73
C LEU A 13 -0.71 -33.78 41.06
N LEU A 14 0.51 -33.77 40.52
CA LEU A 14 1.44 -34.89 40.29
C LEU A 14 1.37 -35.58 38.92
N ALA A 15 2.40 -35.30 38.11
CA ALA A 15 3.45 -36.30 37.93
C ALA A 15 4.64 -35.72 37.17
N ALA A 16 5.77 -35.83 37.76
CA ALA A 16 7.07 -35.64 37.18
C ALA A 16 7.25 -36.64 36.01
N GLY A 17 7.50 -36.06 34.84
CA GLY A 17 8.01 -36.76 33.70
C GLY A 17 9.13 -35.93 33.11
N VAL A 18 10.34 -36.11 33.63
CA VAL A 18 11.56 -35.63 33.00
C VAL A 18 11.74 -36.44 31.72
N LEU A 19 11.28 -35.92 30.61
CA LEU A 19 11.75 -36.35 29.31
C LEU A 19 12.73 -35.26 28.83
N LEU A 20 14.00 -35.64 28.90
CA LEU A 20 15.05 -34.96 28.15
C LEU A 20 14.63 -34.95 26.69
N VAL A 21 14.13 -33.83 26.25
CA VAL A 21 14.01 -33.54 24.84
C VAL A 21 15.35 -32.93 24.44
N PRO A 22 16.11 -33.53 23.52
CA PRO A 22 17.26 -32.88 22.98
C PRO A 22 16.80 -31.57 22.36
N ALA A 23 17.51 -30.53 22.66
CA ALA A 23 17.35 -29.22 22.06
C ALA A 23 17.46 -29.38 20.53
N ALA A 24 16.36 -29.66 19.87
CA ALA A 24 16.22 -29.31 18.49
C ALA A 24 16.23 -27.78 18.46
N ASN A 25 17.16 -27.22 17.75
CA ASN A 25 17.16 -25.83 17.41
C ASN A 25 15.79 -25.45 16.92
N ALA A 26 14.94 -25.04 17.84
CA ALA A 26 13.85 -24.18 17.50
C ALA A 26 14.54 -22.88 17.10
N GLN A 27 14.86 -22.75 15.82
CA GLN A 27 14.94 -21.43 15.26
C GLN A 27 13.62 -20.79 15.64
N VAL A 28 13.72 -19.91 16.61
CA VAL A 28 12.70 -18.93 16.83
C VAL A 28 12.65 -18.18 15.51
N GLN A 29 11.79 -18.64 14.63
CA GLN A 29 11.30 -17.78 13.59
C GLN A 29 10.61 -16.68 14.35
N SER A 30 11.32 -15.58 14.49
CA SER A 30 10.69 -14.33 14.85
C SER A 30 9.43 -14.26 14.00
N PRO A 31 8.26 -14.01 14.60
CA PRO A 31 7.08 -13.81 13.78
C PRO A 31 7.45 -12.81 12.71
N PRO A 32 6.98 -12.96 11.46
CA PRO A 32 7.14 -11.95 10.43
C PRO A 32 6.27 -10.77 10.83
N GLY A 33 6.70 -10.06 11.78
CA GLY A 33 6.15 -8.90 12.35
C GLY A 33 7.32 -8.04 12.69
N LEU A 34 7.49 -6.97 11.89
CA LEU A 34 8.27 -5.81 12.31
C LEU A 34 9.80 -5.94 12.19
N SER A 35 10.29 -6.59 11.17
CA SER A 35 11.40 -6.00 10.46
C SER A 35 10.77 -5.08 9.43
N GLU A 36 10.50 -3.87 9.82
CA GLU A 36 10.22 -2.77 8.91
C GLU A 36 11.51 -2.46 8.13
N GLN A 37 11.95 -3.44 7.38
CA GLN A 37 12.71 -3.10 6.21
C GLN A 37 11.68 -2.56 5.22
N PRO A 38 11.81 -1.31 4.79
CA PRO A 38 10.95 -0.80 3.74
C PRO A 38 10.98 -1.80 2.60
N PRO A 39 9.83 -2.18 2.06
CA PRO A 39 9.79 -3.17 0.98
C PRO A 39 10.78 -2.71 -0.07
N ASN A 40 11.75 -3.57 -0.39
CA ASN A 40 12.80 -3.23 -1.34
C ASN A 40 12.18 -3.12 -2.74
N ILE A 41 11.67 -1.92 -3.04
CA ILE A 41 11.06 -1.60 -4.32
C ILE A 41 12.19 -1.46 -5.33
N SER A 42 12.18 -2.30 -6.37
CA SER A 42 13.20 -2.25 -7.40
C SER A 42 13.20 -0.89 -8.12
N ASP A 43 14.37 -0.48 -8.61
CA ASP A 43 14.51 0.77 -9.37
C ASP A 43 13.56 0.80 -10.58
N GLN A 44 13.38 -0.32 -11.25
CA GLN A 44 12.44 -0.45 -12.35
C GLN A 44 10.99 -0.15 -11.92
N LYS A 45 10.57 -0.62 -10.74
CA LYS A 45 9.24 -0.30 -10.19
C LYS A 45 9.12 1.14 -9.76
N LEU A 46 10.20 1.73 -9.25
CA LEU A 46 10.24 3.17 -8.94
C LEU A 46 10.15 4.03 -10.19
N ASP A 47 10.80 3.65 -11.27
CA ASP A 47 10.71 4.33 -12.56
C ASP A 47 9.28 4.23 -13.13
N ALA A 48 8.69 3.04 -13.09
CA ALA A 48 7.31 2.82 -13.51
C ALA A 48 6.31 3.61 -12.66
N ALA A 49 6.51 3.66 -11.34
CA ALA A 49 5.67 4.46 -10.44
C ALA A 49 5.78 5.96 -10.72
N ALA A 50 6.98 6.47 -10.94
CA ALA A 50 7.18 7.89 -11.29
C ALA A 50 6.47 8.25 -12.60
N ALA A 51 6.63 7.43 -13.64
CA ALA A 51 5.93 7.63 -14.92
C ALA A 51 4.41 7.55 -14.77
N ALA A 52 3.90 6.62 -13.95
CA ALA A 52 2.48 6.51 -13.65
C ALA A 52 1.96 7.75 -12.91
N ILE A 53 2.69 8.26 -11.92
CA ILE A 53 2.33 9.47 -11.18
C ILE A 53 2.21 10.68 -12.12
N GLU A 54 3.18 10.89 -13.01
CA GLU A 54 3.13 11.97 -13.99
C GLU A 54 1.90 11.87 -14.90
N ARG A 55 1.66 10.67 -15.42
CA ARG A 55 0.53 10.41 -16.31
C ARG A 55 -0.81 10.61 -15.59
N VAL A 56 -0.93 10.06 -14.38
CA VAL A 56 -2.12 10.22 -13.52
C VAL A 56 -2.36 11.69 -13.18
N ALA A 57 -1.33 12.45 -12.84
CA ALA A 57 -1.46 13.88 -12.52
C ALA A 57 -1.98 14.68 -13.73
N SER A 58 -1.43 14.44 -14.90
CA SER A 58 -1.86 15.07 -16.16
C SER A 58 -3.31 14.75 -16.49
N LEU A 59 -3.69 13.46 -16.43
CA LEU A 59 -5.06 13.03 -16.69
C LEU A 59 -6.06 13.61 -15.67
N LYS A 60 -5.70 13.64 -14.40
CA LYS A 60 -6.56 14.25 -13.38
C LYS A 60 -6.85 15.71 -13.66
N GLN A 61 -5.85 16.47 -14.12
CA GLN A 61 -6.03 17.85 -14.47
C GLN A 61 -6.96 18.01 -15.69
N ASP A 62 -6.74 17.21 -16.73
CA ASP A 62 -7.56 17.23 -17.95
C ASP A 62 -9.02 16.87 -17.63
N TYR A 63 -9.26 15.77 -16.93
CA TYR A 63 -10.61 15.37 -16.57
C TYR A 63 -11.31 16.33 -15.62
N ARG A 64 -10.60 17.00 -14.71
CA ARG A 64 -11.19 18.08 -13.90
C ARG A 64 -11.73 19.22 -14.75
N GLN A 65 -10.99 19.63 -15.77
CA GLN A 65 -11.42 20.65 -16.71
C GLN A 65 -12.63 20.18 -17.52
N ARG A 66 -12.59 18.97 -18.03
CA ARG A 66 -13.72 18.37 -18.78
C ARG A 66 -14.98 18.27 -17.94
N ILE A 67 -14.88 17.81 -16.69
CA ILE A 67 -16.01 17.72 -15.76
C ILE A 67 -16.55 19.12 -15.42
N ALA A 68 -15.68 20.09 -15.20
CA ALA A 68 -16.09 21.48 -14.92
C ALA A 68 -16.85 22.12 -16.08
N ALA A 69 -16.46 21.81 -17.32
CA ALA A 69 -17.10 22.33 -18.53
C ALA A 69 -18.33 21.53 -19.00
N ALA A 70 -18.55 20.32 -18.44
CA ALA A 70 -19.60 19.41 -18.88
C ALA A 70 -20.98 19.80 -18.35
N ALA A 71 -22.00 19.46 -19.12
CA ALA A 71 -23.38 19.49 -18.64
C ALA A 71 -23.58 18.50 -17.49
N PRO A 72 -24.50 18.75 -16.55
CA PRO A 72 -24.73 17.87 -15.40
C PRO A 72 -24.99 16.42 -15.80
N SER A 73 -25.69 16.17 -16.90
CA SER A 73 -25.94 14.83 -17.45
C SER A 73 -24.70 14.09 -17.93
N ASP A 74 -23.65 14.79 -18.32
CA ASP A 74 -22.41 14.20 -18.87
C ASP A 74 -21.35 13.95 -17.80
N LYS A 75 -21.45 14.58 -16.65
CA LYS A 75 -20.44 14.53 -15.60
C LYS A 75 -20.18 13.12 -15.11
N GLU A 76 -21.21 12.31 -14.93
CA GLU A 76 -21.08 10.94 -14.47
C GLU A 76 -20.35 10.07 -15.52
N ARG A 77 -20.71 10.20 -16.78
CA ARG A 77 -20.04 9.49 -17.87
C ARG A 77 -18.56 9.85 -17.96
N ILE A 78 -18.24 11.14 -17.86
CA ILE A 78 -16.86 11.63 -17.89
C ILE A 78 -16.08 11.15 -16.65
N ALA A 79 -16.71 11.07 -15.48
CA ALA A 79 -16.10 10.56 -14.27
C ALA A 79 -15.75 9.07 -14.39
N ILE A 80 -16.63 8.26 -14.96
CA ILE A 80 -16.36 6.83 -15.24
C ILE A 80 -15.23 6.69 -16.25
N GLU A 81 -15.24 7.48 -17.29
CA GLU A 81 -14.15 7.52 -18.29
C GLU A 81 -12.82 7.87 -17.62
N ALA A 82 -12.82 8.85 -16.71
CA ALA A 82 -11.64 9.25 -15.95
C ALA A 82 -11.06 8.10 -15.11
N ILE A 83 -11.90 7.36 -14.40
CA ILE A 83 -11.49 6.21 -13.58
C ILE A 83 -10.80 5.17 -14.46
N ASN A 84 -11.38 4.83 -15.60
CA ASN A 84 -10.82 3.86 -16.52
C ASN A 84 -9.49 4.34 -17.14
N ALA A 85 -9.40 5.62 -17.50
CA ALA A 85 -8.20 6.22 -18.04
C ALA A 85 -7.06 6.25 -17.00
N LEU A 86 -7.38 6.56 -15.74
CA LEU A 86 -6.39 6.56 -14.65
C LEU A 86 -5.88 5.15 -14.36
N ALA A 87 -6.77 4.16 -14.32
CA ALA A 87 -6.39 2.77 -14.16
C ALA A 87 -5.47 2.31 -15.29
N LYS A 88 -5.82 2.64 -16.53
CA LYS A 88 -5.00 2.32 -17.70
C LYS A 88 -3.64 3.02 -17.66
N ALA A 89 -3.58 4.25 -17.21
CA ALA A 89 -2.32 4.99 -17.10
C ALA A 89 -1.31 4.30 -16.17
N VAL A 90 -1.77 3.64 -15.13
CA VAL A 90 -0.94 2.85 -14.22
C VAL A 90 -0.52 1.53 -14.86
N THR A 91 -1.46 0.79 -15.42
CA THR A 91 -1.19 -0.52 -16.01
C THR A 91 -0.31 -0.44 -17.27
N ASP A 92 -0.40 0.62 -18.03
CA ASP A 92 0.46 0.88 -19.19
C ASP A 92 1.94 1.07 -18.80
N GLN A 93 2.23 1.38 -17.55
CA GLN A 93 3.59 1.46 -17.02
C GLN A 93 4.11 0.10 -16.48
N GLY A 94 3.34 -0.95 -16.60
CA GLY A 94 3.71 -2.29 -16.14
C GLY A 94 3.47 -2.53 -14.65
N LEU A 95 2.67 -1.69 -13.99
CA LEU A 95 2.25 -1.86 -12.60
C LEU A 95 0.80 -2.32 -12.53
N SER A 96 0.48 -3.19 -11.59
CA SER A 96 -0.91 -3.37 -11.18
C SER A 96 -1.37 -2.17 -10.34
N LEU A 97 -2.68 -1.93 -10.25
CA LEU A 97 -3.22 -0.88 -9.39
C LEU A 97 -2.81 -1.09 -7.93
N LYS A 98 -2.82 -2.34 -7.48
CA LYS A 98 -2.39 -2.70 -6.12
C LYS A 98 -0.91 -2.40 -5.86
N GLU A 99 -0.04 -2.69 -6.82
CA GLU A 99 1.39 -2.37 -6.73
C GLU A 99 1.60 -0.86 -6.69
N TYR A 100 0.89 -0.12 -7.53
CA TYR A 100 0.95 1.33 -7.54
C TYR A 100 0.53 1.93 -6.20
N ASP A 101 -0.61 1.51 -5.65
CA ASP A 101 -1.10 1.96 -4.36
C ASP A 101 -0.12 1.62 -3.23
N SER A 102 0.44 0.41 -3.24
CA SER A 102 1.44 0.00 -2.25
C SER A 102 2.72 0.85 -2.33
N ILE A 103 3.18 1.18 -3.53
CA ILE A 103 4.35 2.06 -3.71
C ILE A 103 4.06 3.47 -3.19
N LEU A 104 2.87 4.00 -3.45
CA LEU A 104 2.46 5.31 -2.94
C LEU A 104 2.36 5.32 -1.41
N GLU A 105 1.83 4.27 -0.82
CA GLU A 105 1.75 4.12 0.64
C GLU A 105 3.15 4.09 1.28
N VAL A 106 4.06 3.31 0.72
CA VAL A 106 5.47 3.29 1.16
C VAL A 106 6.09 4.67 1.02
N ALA A 107 5.90 5.35 -0.10
CA ALA A 107 6.44 6.70 -0.32
C ALA A 107 5.88 7.76 0.64
N GLN A 108 4.67 7.57 1.17
CA GLN A 108 4.12 8.45 2.20
C GLN A 108 4.82 8.28 3.54
N ASN A 109 5.21 7.06 3.87
CA ASN A 109 5.80 6.70 5.15
C ASN A 109 7.34 6.70 5.13
N ASP A 110 7.96 6.52 3.96
CA ASP A 110 9.40 6.45 3.78
C ASP A 110 9.91 7.64 2.95
N PRO A 111 10.64 8.57 3.58
CA PRO A 111 11.19 9.75 2.89
C PRO A 111 12.26 9.40 1.85
N GLU A 112 12.97 8.28 1.99
CA GLU A 112 13.96 7.83 1.01
C GLU A 112 13.28 7.37 -0.29
N VAL A 113 12.27 6.52 -0.18
CA VAL A 113 11.47 6.07 -1.33
C VAL A 113 10.80 7.25 -2.02
N ARG A 114 10.22 8.16 -1.25
CA ARG A 114 9.65 9.40 -1.78
C ARG A 114 10.67 10.25 -2.53
N GLY A 115 11.87 10.38 -2.00
CA GLY A 115 12.98 11.08 -2.64
C GLY A 115 13.39 10.44 -3.96
N LYS A 116 13.52 9.13 -3.99
CA LYS A 116 13.82 8.36 -5.20
C LYS A 116 12.77 8.53 -6.29
N ILE A 117 11.50 8.53 -5.93
CA ILE A 117 10.39 8.77 -6.87
C ILE A 117 10.46 10.21 -7.39
N ARG A 118 10.64 11.20 -6.51
CA ARG A 118 10.74 12.62 -6.94
C ARG A 118 11.87 12.88 -7.93
N GLN A 119 13.02 12.24 -7.75
CA GLN A 119 14.15 12.36 -8.66
C GLN A 119 13.85 11.83 -10.07
N ARG A 120 12.93 10.88 -10.16
CA ARG A 120 12.51 10.25 -11.40
C ARG A 120 11.36 10.98 -12.09
N ILE A 121 10.56 11.73 -11.33
CA ILE A 121 9.51 12.58 -11.89
C ILE A 121 10.19 13.73 -12.63
N ARG A 122 10.02 13.74 -13.93
CA ARG A 122 10.44 14.88 -14.74
C ARG A 122 9.45 16.01 -14.47
N PRO A 123 9.92 17.21 -14.09
CA PRO A 123 9.03 18.34 -14.11
C PRO A 123 8.45 18.44 -15.52
N SER A 124 7.12 18.36 -15.62
CA SER A 124 6.45 18.63 -16.89
C SER A 124 7.07 19.87 -17.49
N ALA A 125 7.66 19.74 -18.65
CA ALA A 125 8.26 20.88 -19.33
C ALA A 125 7.23 22.00 -19.28
N LYS A 126 7.59 23.08 -18.60
CA LYS A 126 6.78 24.28 -18.55
C LYS A 126 6.38 24.61 -19.97
N PRO A 127 5.11 24.84 -20.27
CA PRO A 127 4.74 25.28 -21.58
C PRO A 127 5.61 26.47 -21.92
N LEU A 128 6.28 26.39 -23.02
CA LEU A 128 6.96 27.54 -23.59
C LEU A 128 5.92 28.63 -23.76
N GLU A 129 6.16 29.77 -23.16
CA GLU A 129 5.42 30.98 -23.34
C GLU A 129 5.22 31.31 -24.83
#